data_251cec456fe98350a4c2d0f3ca168c72
#
_entry.id   251cec456fe98350a4c2d0f3ca168c72
#
_cell.length_a   1.000
_cell.length_b   1.000
_cell.length_c   1.000
_cell.angle_alpha   90.00
_cell.angle_beta   90.00
_cell.angle_gamma   90.00
#
_symmetry.space_group_name_H-M   'P 1'
#
loop_
_entity.id
_entity.type
_entity.pdbx_description
1 polymer ?
#
loop_
_entity_poly.entity_id
_entity_poly.type
_entity_poly.pdbx_seq_one_letter_code
_entity_poly.pdbx_strand_id
1 'polypeptide(L)'
;HRGEVIEREPRPVTIYGLEMAELGSDYLDIRVRCSKGTYIRTLGEDIGEALGCGASVLTLHRTQAGPFAESESVTVAQVEEAASLKSADELLFAPETALPHWPSVSLNGDMAFYLDKGQPVMVPKAPSSGLVKLFAPGERFIGVGAITDDGLVAPKRLLKD
;
A
#
# COMPACT_ATOMS: atom_id res chain seq x y z
N HIS A 1 -18.61 17.88 -15.21
CA HIS A 1 -17.85 19.12 -14.97
C HIS A 1 -18.77 20.34 -15.21
N ARG A 2 -19.55 20.73 -14.19
CA ARG A 2 -20.49 21.88 -14.27
C ARG A 2 -19.94 23.15 -13.60
N GLY A 3 -18.62 23.21 -13.31
CA GLY A 3 -18.00 24.39 -12.68
C GLY A 3 -18.45 24.67 -11.25
N GLU A 4 -19.13 23.75 -10.60
CA GLU A 4 -19.50 23.87 -9.18
C GLU A 4 -18.26 23.69 -8.32
N VAL A 5 -17.94 24.67 -7.50
CA VAL A 5 -16.90 24.58 -6.47
C VAL A 5 -17.45 23.71 -5.35
N ILE A 6 -17.02 22.45 -5.30
CA ILE A 6 -17.35 21.57 -4.20
C ILE A 6 -16.32 21.81 -3.10
N GLU A 7 -16.77 22.38 -2.00
CA GLU A 7 -15.97 22.53 -0.80
C GLU A 7 -15.63 21.12 -0.26
N ARG A 8 -14.35 20.78 -0.25
CA ARG A 8 -13.86 19.47 0.23
C ARG A 8 -13.17 19.68 1.56
N GLU A 9 -13.54 18.87 2.54
CA GLU A 9 -12.82 18.85 3.81
C GLU A 9 -11.34 18.48 3.59
N PRO A 10 -10.41 19.23 4.19
CA PRO A 10 -8.99 18.95 4.09
C PRO A 10 -8.70 17.57 4.75
N ARG A 11 -7.88 16.77 4.08
CA ARG A 11 -7.43 15.48 4.61
C ARG A 11 -6.00 15.62 5.10
N PRO A 12 -5.72 15.22 6.35
CA PRO A 12 -4.37 15.27 6.85
C PRO A 12 -3.47 14.30 6.07
N VAL A 13 -2.33 14.80 5.63
CA VAL A 13 -1.25 14.01 5.02
C VAL A 13 0.04 14.26 5.80
N THR A 14 0.97 13.32 5.70
CA THR A 14 2.27 13.43 6.36
C THR A 14 3.36 13.43 5.32
N ILE A 15 4.19 14.46 5.33
CA ILE A 15 5.45 14.49 4.58
C ILE A 15 6.55 14.00 5.51
N TYR A 16 7.06 12.80 5.25
CA TYR A 16 8.13 12.18 6.05
C TYR A 16 9.52 12.71 5.68
N GLY A 17 9.66 13.24 4.47
CA GLY A 17 10.90 13.83 3.99
C GLY A 17 10.63 14.64 2.74
N LEU A 18 11.29 15.77 2.65
CA LEU A 18 11.30 16.67 1.51
C LEU A 18 12.75 17.10 1.29
N GLU A 19 13.32 16.77 0.16
CA GLU A 19 14.70 17.05 -0.19
C GLU A 19 14.74 17.78 -1.54
N MET A 20 15.44 18.89 -1.59
CA MET A 20 15.73 19.58 -2.83
C MET A 20 16.89 18.86 -3.52
N ALA A 21 16.62 18.28 -4.69
CA ALA A 21 17.61 17.58 -5.49
C ALA A 21 18.34 18.57 -6.43
N GLU A 22 17.61 19.49 -7.05
CA GLU A 22 18.18 20.50 -7.94
C GLU A 22 17.32 21.77 -7.92
N LEU A 23 17.99 22.92 -8.09
CA LEU A 23 17.34 24.22 -8.30
C LEU A 23 17.87 24.82 -9.59
N GLY A 24 16.98 24.93 -10.58
CA GLY A 24 17.23 25.64 -11.83
C GLY A 24 16.77 27.09 -11.80
N SER A 25 16.79 27.75 -12.94
CA SER A 25 16.32 29.13 -13.09
C SER A 25 14.80 29.27 -12.98
N ASP A 26 14.07 28.25 -13.41
CA ASP A 26 12.61 28.22 -13.53
C ASP A 26 11.99 26.87 -13.09
N TYR A 27 12.80 25.98 -12.53
CA TYR A 27 12.32 24.70 -11.99
C TYR A 27 13.00 24.34 -10.67
N LEU A 28 12.30 23.50 -9.91
CA LEU A 28 12.77 22.90 -8.68
C LEU A 28 12.54 21.39 -8.78
N ASP A 29 13.61 20.60 -8.64
CA ASP A 29 13.52 19.14 -8.51
C ASP A 29 13.58 18.74 -7.04
N ILE A 30 12.57 17.98 -6.61
CA ILE A 30 12.41 17.55 -5.21
C ILE A 30 12.19 16.05 -5.10
N ARG A 31 12.77 15.46 -4.07
CA ARG A 31 12.41 14.12 -3.61
C ARG A 31 11.47 14.21 -2.43
N VAL A 32 10.33 13.53 -2.54
CA VAL A 32 9.30 13.56 -1.52
C VAL A 32 9.01 12.15 -1.01
N ARG A 33 9.06 11.97 0.31
CA ARG A 33 8.55 10.79 0.99
C ARG A 33 7.34 11.19 1.81
N CYS A 34 6.18 10.64 1.49
CA CYS A 34 4.90 11.06 2.06
C CYS A 34 3.95 9.88 2.32
N SER A 35 2.91 10.15 3.10
CA SER A 35 1.84 9.20 3.35
C SER A 35 1.00 8.95 2.09
N LYS A 36 0.28 7.82 2.08
CA LYS A 36 -0.74 7.57 1.05
C LYS A 36 -1.79 8.68 1.04
N GLY A 37 -2.30 9.00 -0.15
CA GLY A 37 -3.32 10.04 -0.31
C GLY A 37 -2.75 11.45 -0.49
N THR A 38 -1.44 11.65 -0.41
CA THR A 38 -0.79 12.92 -0.72
C THR A 38 -0.82 13.16 -2.24
N TYR A 39 -1.42 14.29 -2.64
CA TYR A 39 -1.43 14.74 -4.02
C TYR A 39 -0.19 15.59 -4.28
N ILE A 40 0.75 15.07 -5.05
CA ILE A 40 2.02 15.78 -5.34
C ILE A 40 1.78 17.07 -6.13
N ARG A 41 0.72 17.13 -6.94
CA ARG A 41 0.33 18.37 -7.63
C ARG A 41 -0.04 19.47 -6.65
N THR A 42 -0.86 19.16 -5.65
CA THR A 42 -1.24 20.10 -4.60
C THR A 42 -0.02 20.54 -3.78
N LEU A 43 0.87 19.60 -3.44
CA LEU A 43 2.14 19.95 -2.78
C LEU A 43 2.98 20.91 -3.60
N GLY A 44 3.04 20.73 -4.93
CA GLY A 44 3.75 21.65 -5.82
C GLY A 44 3.10 23.05 -5.84
N GLU A 45 1.77 23.12 -5.89
CA GLU A 45 1.00 24.37 -5.81
C GLU A 45 1.24 25.08 -4.48
N ASP A 46 1.18 24.37 -3.34
CA ASP A 46 1.43 24.91 -2.00
C ASP A 46 2.85 25.48 -1.85
N ILE A 47 3.86 24.77 -2.41
CA ILE A 47 5.26 25.27 -2.43
C ILE A 47 5.35 26.55 -3.27
N GLY A 48 4.75 26.58 -4.45
CA GLY A 48 4.76 27.74 -5.33
C GLY A 48 4.05 28.96 -4.72
N GLU A 49 2.95 28.73 -3.99
CA GLU A 49 2.24 29.78 -3.25
C GLU A 49 3.11 30.32 -2.10
N ALA A 50 3.74 29.44 -1.34
CA ALA A 50 4.63 29.83 -0.24
C ALA A 50 5.84 30.64 -0.71
N LEU A 51 6.33 30.36 -1.93
CA LEU A 51 7.42 31.12 -2.57
C LEU A 51 6.93 32.40 -3.25
N GLY A 52 5.62 32.60 -3.39
CA GLY A 52 5.02 33.77 -4.01
C GLY A 52 5.09 33.83 -5.54
N CYS A 53 5.48 32.74 -6.20
CA CYS A 53 5.61 32.67 -7.66
C CYS A 53 4.62 31.71 -8.34
N GLY A 54 3.87 30.91 -7.55
CA GLY A 54 3.09 29.81 -8.07
C GLY A 54 3.98 28.67 -8.60
N ALA A 55 3.42 27.49 -8.76
CA ALA A 55 4.11 26.36 -9.40
C ALA A 55 3.13 25.36 -9.98
N SER A 56 3.62 24.53 -10.90
CA SER A 56 2.91 23.37 -11.42
C SER A 56 3.89 22.20 -11.58
N VAL A 57 3.39 20.98 -11.45
CA VAL A 57 4.23 19.79 -11.64
C VAL A 57 4.47 19.56 -13.13
N LEU A 58 5.71 19.68 -13.57
CA LEU A 58 6.14 19.41 -14.93
C LEU A 58 6.32 17.92 -15.20
N THR A 59 7.04 17.24 -14.29
CA THR A 59 7.28 15.79 -14.36
C THR A 59 7.05 15.17 -12.99
N LEU A 60 6.60 13.93 -12.99
CA LEU A 60 6.40 13.15 -11.77
C LEU A 60 6.88 11.73 -11.97
N HIS A 61 7.85 11.31 -11.16
CA HIS A 61 8.40 9.99 -11.18
C HIS A 61 8.24 9.30 -9.81
N ARG A 62 7.64 8.11 -9.80
CA ARG A 62 7.45 7.34 -8.58
C ARG A 62 8.52 6.26 -8.46
N THR A 63 9.42 6.40 -7.52
CA THR A 63 10.52 5.46 -7.28
C THR A 63 10.17 4.34 -6.29
N GLN A 64 9.09 4.52 -5.50
CA GLN A 64 8.64 3.52 -4.52
C GLN A 64 7.15 3.63 -4.24
N ALA A 65 6.50 2.49 -4.01
CA ALA A 65 5.11 2.39 -3.56
C ALA A 65 4.99 1.32 -2.45
N GLY A 66 4.83 1.73 -1.19
CA GLY A 66 4.88 0.82 -0.05
C GLY A 66 6.22 0.08 0.03
N PRO A 67 6.23 -1.26 0.10
CA PRO A 67 7.47 -2.04 0.12
C PRO A 67 8.13 -2.21 -1.26
N PHE A 68 7.43 -1.90 -2.36
CA PHE A 68 7.88 -2.15 -3.72
C PHE A 68 8.72 -0.99 -4.24
N ALA A 69 9.94 -1.28 -4.68
CA ALA A 69 10.82 -0.32 -5.34
C ALA A 69 10.58 -0.30 -6.86
N GLU A 70 10.99 0.78 -7.53
CA GLU A 70 10.90 0.89 -8.98
C GLU A 70 11.66 -0.23 -9.71
N SER A 71 12.80 -0.65 -9.16
CA SER A 71 13.62 -1.74 -9.73
C SER A 71 12.90 -3.10 -9.80
N GLU A 72 11.79 -3.25 -9.05
CA GLU A 72 10.96 -4.45 -9.05
C GLU A 72 9.76 -4.31 -10.01
N SER A 73 9.63 -3.15 -10.66
CA SER A 73 8.54 -2.90 -11.60
C SER A 73 8.83 -3.55 -12.96
N VAL A 74 7.77 -4.00 -13.61
CA VAL A 74 7.81 -4.53 -14.96
C VAL A 74 7.15 -3.57 -15.94
N THR A 75 7.60 -3.55 -17.17
CA THR A 75 7.02 -2.74 -18.24
C THR A 75 5.77 -3.40 -18.81
N VAL A 76 4.92 -2.62 -19.46
CA VAL A 76 3.75 -3.15 -20.18
C VAL A 76 4.16 -4.18 -21.22
N ALA A 77 5.24 -3.94 -21.95
CA ALA A 77 5.76 -4.87 -22.95
C ALA A 77 6.14 -6.24 -22.34
N GLN A 78 6.79 -6.24 -21.16
CA GLN A 78 7.11 -7.48 -20.44
C GLN A 78 5.84 -8.23 -19.99
N VAL A 79 4.80 -7.52 -19.56
CA VAL A 79 3.53 -8.14 -19.21
C VAL A 79 2.85 -8.75 -20.43
N GLU A 80 2.85 -8.05 -21.57
CA GLU A 80 2.27 -8.54 -22.84
C GLU A 80 3.02 -9.79 -23.35
N GLU A 81 4.36 -9.78 -23.28
CA GLU A 81 5.18 -10.94 -23.63
C GLU A 81 4.87 -12.13 -22.72
N ALA A 82 4.91 -11.94 -21.39
CA ALA A 82 4.62 -12.99 -20.43
C ALA A 82 3.18 -13.54 -20.59
N ALA A 83 2.21 -12.68 -20.88
CA ALA A 83 0.83 -13.11 -21.16
C ALA A 83 0.74 -13.99 -22.41
N SER A 84 1.46 -13.64 -23.48
CA SER A 84 1.51 -14.45 -24.71
C SER A 84 2.13 -15.83 -24.48
N LEU A 85 3.09 -15.93 -23.57
CA LEU A 85 3.74 -17.16 -23.14
C LEU A 85 2.97 -17.91 -22.02
N LYS A 86 1.85 -17.36 -21.55
CA LYS A 86 1.07 -17.89 -20.41
C LYS A 86 1.85 -17.99 -19.10
N SER A 87 2.82 -17.09 -18.90
CA SER A 87 3.66 -16.99 -17.70
C SER A 87 3.47 -15.69 -16.93
N ALA A 88 2.38 -14.95 -17.17
CA ALA A 88 2.12 -13.66 -16.51
C ALA A 88 2.05 -13.77 -14.98
N ASP A 89 1.65 -14.94 -14.45
CA ASP A 89 1.60 -15.18 -13.01
C ASP A 89 2.99 -15.14 -12.36
N GLU A 90 4.06 -15.42 -13.11
CA GLU A 90 5.45 -15.37 -12.63
C GLU A 90 5.92 -13.94 -12.33
N LEU A 91 5.22 -12.93 -12.87
CA LEU A 91 5.49 -11.52 -12.61
C LEU A 91 4.78 -11.00 -11.35
N LEU A 92 3.92 -11.80 -10.74
CA LEU A 92 3.15 -11.38 -9.57
C LEU A 92 3.93 -11.66 -8.28
N PHE A 93 3.94 -10.67 -7.40
CA PHE A 93 4.35 -10.89 -6.02
C PHE A 93 3.25 -11.58 -5.23
N ALA A 94 3.64 -12.39 -4.26
CA ALA A 94 2.69 -12.93 -3.29
C ALA A 94 2.03 -11.77 -2.51
N PRO A 95 0.70 -11.80 -2.29
CA PRO A 95 -0.02 -10.67 -1.69
C PRO A 95 0.51 -10.23 -0.32
N GLU A 96 1.03 -11.18 0.47
CA GLU A 96 1.60 -10.91 1.79
C GLU A 96 2.89 -10.08 1.76
N THR A 97 3.57 -9.99 0.62
CA THR A 97 4.74 -9.12 0.45
C THR A 97 4.40 -7.65 0.58
N ALA A 98 3.15 -7.27 0.31
CA ALA A 98 2.64 -5.91 0.53
C ALA A 98 2.52 -5.54 2.03
N LEU A 99 2.69 -6.50 2.94
CA LEU A 99 2.48 -6.37 4.38
C LEU A 99 3.75 -6.77 5.19
N PRO A 100 4.94 -6.21 4.89
CA PRO A 100 6.19 -6.70 5.46
C PRO A 100 6.27 -6.56 7.00
N HIS A 101 5.60 -5.55 7.55
CA HIS A 101 5.66 -5.24 8.99
C HIS A 101 4.57 -5.91 9.82
N TRP A 102 3.62 -6.61 9.19
CA TRP A 102 2.56 -7.27 9.94
C TRP A 102 3.02 -8.65 10.41
N PRO A 103 2.77 -8.98 11.69
CA PRO A 103 3.09 -10.31 12.21
C PRO A 103 2.28 -11.39 11.51
N SER A 104 2.87 -12.57 11.40
CA SER A 104 2.26 -13.75 10.79
C SER A 104 1.64 -14.64 11.87
N VAL A 105 0.46 -15.17 11.57
CA VAL A 105 -0.25 -16.13 12.42
C VAL A 105 -0.52 -17.38 11.59
N SER A 106 -0.01 -18.52 12.07
CA SER A 106 -0.22 -19.83 11.44
C SER A 106 -1.45 -20.49 12.06
N LEU A 107 -2.35 -20.95 11.21
CA LEU A 107 -3.61 -21.59 11.55
C LEU A 107 -3.53 -23.09 11.27
N ASN A 108 -4.25 -23.87 12.06
CA ASN A 108 -4.58 -25.24 11.66
C ASN A 108 -5.82 -25.27 10.74
N GLY A 109 -6.19 -26.44 10.24
CA GLY A 109 -7.32 -26.59 9.32
C GLY A 109 -8.65 -26.15 9.92
N ASP A 110 -8.91 -26.48 11.19
CA ASP A 110 -10.16 -26.09 11.87
C ASP A 110 -10.24 -24.57 12.07
N MET A 111 -9.14 -23.95 12.52
CA MET A 111 -9.07 -22.48 12.66
C MET A 111 -9.31 -21.77 11.34
N ALA A 112 -8.69 -22.25 10.26
CA ALA A 112 -8.87 -21.68 8.92
C ALA A 112 -10.33 -21.81 8.45
N PHE A 113 -10.96 -22.96 8.71
CA PHE A 113 -12.37 -23.19 8.42
C PHE A 113 -13.30 -22.23 9.16
N TYR A 114 -13.12 -22.02 10.48
CA TYR A 114 -13.96 -21.10 11.24
C TYR A 114 -13.75 -19.65 10.83
N LEU A 115 -12.51 -19.24 10.55
CA LEU A 115 -12.21 -17.91 10.03
C LEU A 115 -12.88 -17.65 8.66
N ASP A 116 -12.93 -18.65 7.77
CA ASP A 116 -13.64 -18.55 6.49
C ASP A 116 -15.15 -18.31 6.69
N LYS A 117 -15.72 -18.82 7.78
CA LYS A 117 -17.11 -18.56 8.18
C LYS A 117 -17.31 -17.24 8.95
N GLY A 118 -16.26 -16.42 9.06
CA GLY A 118 -16.31 -15.14 9.76
C GLY A 118 -16.21 -15.25 11.28
N GLN A 119 -15.91 -16.43 11.82
CA GLN A 119 -15.84 -16.65 13.26
C GLN A 119 -14.41 -16.42 13.77
N PRO A 120 -14.22 -15.67 14.87
CA PRO A 120 -12.92 -15.51 15.48
C PRO A 120 -12.45 -16.83 16.15
N VAL A 121 -11.14 -17.04 16.16
CA VAL A 121 -10.52 -18.24 16.70
C VAL A 121 -9.40 -17.91 17.70
N MET A 122 -9.21 -18.79 18.67
CA MET A 122 -8.05 -18.73 19.58
C MET A 122 -6.82 -19.30 18.86
N VAL A 123 -5.78 -18.49 18.73
CA VAL A 123 -4.50 -18.94 18.18
C VAL A 123 -3.41 -18.79 19.24
N PRO A 124 -2.76 -19.88 19.65
CA PRO A 124 -1.68 -19.81 20.63
C PRO A 124 -0.54 -18.91 20.14
N LYS A 125 -0.02 -18.07 21.04
CA LYS A 125 1.08 -17.15 20.76
C LYS A 125 0.79 -16.08 19.67
N ALA A 126 -0.49 -15.83 19.36
CA ALA A 126 -0.85 -14.67 18.55
C ALA A 126 -0.40 -13.38 19.26
N PRO A 127 -0.15 -12.29 18.52
CA PRO A 127 0.08 -10.98 19.10
C PRO A 127 -1.06 -10.55 20.04
N SER A 128 -0.80 -9.62 20.95
CA SER A 128 -1.81 -9.12 21.89
C SER A 128 -2.80 -8.13 21.28
N SER A 129 -2.45 -7.55 20.12
CA SER A 129 -3.30 -6.56 19.43
C SER A 129 -2.84 -6.33 17.99
N GLY A 130 -3.65 -5.63 17.21
CA GLY A 130 -3.30 -5.16 15.87
C GLY A 130 -3.72 -6.10 14.75
N LEU A 131 -3.19 -5.81 13.56
CA LEU A 131 -3.47 -6.56 12.34
C LEU A 131 -2.41 -7.65 12.13
N VAL A 132 -2.84 -8.79 11.59
CA VAL A 132 -1.98 -9.95 11.38
C VAL A 132 -2.19 -10.55 9.98
N LYS A 133 -1.14 -11.15 9.44
CA LYS A 133 -1.21 -12.01 8.26
C LYS A 133 -1.66 -13.41 8.68
N LEU A 134 -2.58 -14.00 7.94
CA LEU A 134 -3.15 -15.30 8.22
C LEU A 134 -2.62 -16.34 7.23
N PHE A 135 -2.04 -17.42 7.75
CA PHE A 135 -1.54 -18.53 6.96
C PHE A 135 -2.25 -19.82 7.35
N ALA A 136 -2.87 -20.45 6.37
CA ALA A 136 -3.44 -21.82 6.50
C ALA A 136 -2.32 -22.87 6.44
N PRO A 137 -2.62 -24.15 6.71
CA PRO A 137 -1.65 -25.24 6.56
C PRO A 137 -0.95 -25.22 5.20
N GLY A 138 0.35 -25.55 5.19
CA GLY A 138 1.19 -25.48 4.00
C GLY A 138 1.66 -24.05 3.65
N GLU A 139 1.70 -23.15 4.65
CA GLU A 139 2.15 -21.75 4.49
C GLU A 139 1.34 -20.96 3.45
N ARG A 140 0.12 -21.37 3.18
CA ARG A 140 -0.76 -20.70 2.23
C ARG A 140 -1.33 -19.43 2.88
N PHE A 141 -0.98 -18.26 2.34
CA PHE A 141 -1.58 -16.99 2.75
C PHE A 141 -3.07 -16.96 2.40
N ILE A 142 -3.91 -16.72 3.38
CA ILE A 142 -5.37 -16.68 3.20
C ILE A 142 -5.98 -15.31 3.46
N GLY A 143 -5.17 -14.33 3.85
CA GLY A 143 -5.66 -12.98 4.09
C GLY A 143 -5.16 -12.35 5.37
N VAL A 144 -5.91 -11.39 5.86
CA VAL A 144 -5.57 -10.63 7.06
C VAL A 144 -6.65 -10.71 8.13
N GLY A 145 -6.21 -10.72 9.37
CA GLY A 145 -7.06 -10.69 10.55
C GLY A 145 -6.73 -9.52 11.47
N ALA A 146 -7.53 -9.38 12.51
CA ALA A 146 -7.29 -8.46 13.60
C ALA A 146 -7.39 -9.21 14.92
N ILE A 147 -6.58 -8.81 15.88
CA ILE A 147 -6.69 -9.31 17.25
C ILE A 147 -7.83 -8.54 17.94
N THR A 148 -8.76 -9.27 18.50
CA THR A 148 -9.89 -8.72 19.25
C THR A 148 -9.49 -8.38 20.70
N ASP A 149 -10.31 -7.64 21.42
CA ASP A 149 -10.04 -7.23 22.81
C ASP A 149 -9.95 -8.42 23.78
N ASP A 150 -10.60 -9.53 23.44
CA ASP A 150 -10.53 -10.82 24.17
C ASP A 150 -9.41 -11.75 23.68
N GLY A 151 -8.53 -11.25 22.82
CA GLY A 151 -7.31 -11.95 22.36
C GLY A 151 -7.54 -13.00 21.28
N LEU A 152 -8.74 -13.06 20.68
CA LEU A 152 -9.00 -13.92 19.54
C LEU A 152 -8.50 -13.29 18.23
N VAL A 153 -8.25 -14.13 17.25
CA VAL A 153 -7.95 -13.71 15.88
C VAL A 153 -9.26 -13.69 15.09
N ALA A 154 -9.72 -12.51 14.68
CA ALA A 154 -10.91 -12.34 13.85
C ALA A 154 -10.54 -12.06 12.39
N PRO A 155 -11.27 -12.57 11.40
CA PRO A 155 -11.00 -12.29 10.00
C PRO A 155 -11.34 -10.82 9.66
N LYS A 156 -10.46 -10.12 8.96
CA LYS A 156 -10.68 -8.75 8.49
C LYS A 156 -10.91 -8.71 6.98
N ARG A 157 -10.09 -9.41 6.23
CA ARG A 157 -10.20 -9.60 4.79
C ARG A 157 -9.59 -10.93 4.41
N LEU A 158 -10.38 -11.84 3.88
CA LEU A 158 -9.89 -13.12 3.36
C LEU A 158 -9.85 -13.10 1.84
N LEU A 159 -8.86 -13.78 1.28
CA LEU A 159 -8.82 -14.10 -0.15
C LEU A 159 -9.83 -15.22 -0.38
N LYS A 160 -10.61 -15.09 -1.43
CA LYS A 160 -11.48 -16.16 -1.91
C LYS A 160 -10.76 -16.87 -3.05
N ASP A 161 -10.75 -18.17 -3.00
CA ASP A 161 -10.31 -19.02 -4.12
C ASP A 161 -11.26 -18.86 -5.31
#